data_1d6f66be544f83d76f925ca2a20af499
#
_entry.id   1d6f66be544f83d76f925ca2a20af499
#
_cell.length_a   1.000
_cell.length_b   1.000
_cell.length_c   1.000
_cell.angle_alpha   90.00
_cell.angle_beta   90.00
_cell.angle_gamma   90.00
#
_symmetry.space_group_name_H-M   'P 1'
#
loop_
_entity.id
_entity.type
_entity.pdbx_description
1 polymer ?
#
loop_
_entity_poly.entity_id
_entity_poly.type
_entity_poly.pdbx_seq_one_letter_code
_entity_poly.pdbx_strand_id
1 'polypeptide(L)'
;MKKSKKILFLALSMSLALSPINSMISNKANVAYAEDMMSKDKELSPEEFIQKAKDFVNSEEFKQYTKEGQDAYKKLIEDLKVENVEEKKEEISKSIDSIKLTYIKKQYEDLKKEVFNLKSESLSEDLKNELASYKGAYDSYKDYEEQIKNLKTTKSNIENYNKKLEEFKKILKDGLEKYKNFGIDLKAEKLVLDDANSNLEKVEKAIESLNNKVNAYNAKITEENRRANIKTLKKIIDEEGKTKSEYYYKKSDESLKNNFNQSLDAIKKAYSKLQNKEEVNNIDNLVTSYNTAYNNLNGDKFMAEHKKLVDYFEKNKGKLSSSNQKKYADLINGLPDKADSNLDSIKKLKAEIEKAVSSTASVRKIQVAKKVGATKRSRSFVRTGVQSAGIVLVVLILAGAGYFLLSKKSKK
;
A
#
# COMPACT_ATOMS: atom_id res chain seq x y z
N MET A 1 12.13 5.41 -21.15
CA MET A 1 10.88 5.15 -20.39
C MET A 1 11.12 3.99 -19.43
N LYS A 2 11.54 4.24 -18.19
CA LYS A 2 11.64 3.24 -17.12
C LYS A 2 10.38 3.38 -16.26
N LYS A 3 9.53 2.35 -16.28
CA LYS A 3 8.32 2.27 -15.47
C LYS A 3 8.70 2.28 -13.99
N SER A 4 8.36 3.35 -13.27
CA SER A 4 8.39 3.39 -11.81
C SER A 4 7.44 2.32 -11.29
N LYS A 5 7.96 1.19 -10.83
CA LYS A 5 7.18 0.22 -10.06
C LYS A 5 6.89 0.85 -8.72
N LYS A 6 5.66 1.32 -8.53
CA LYS A 6 5.14 1.65 -7.20
C LYS A 6 5.21 0.38 -6.35
N ILE A 7 6.16 0.34 -5.42
CA ILE A 7 6.26 -0.71 -4.42
C ILE A 7 5.17 -0.42 -3.39
N LEU A 8 4.09 -1.20 -3.50
CA LEU A 8 3.00 -1.17 -2.54
C LEU A 8 3.52 -1.80 -1.24
N PHE A 9 3.71 -0.99 -0.19
CA PHE A 9 3.98 -1.45 1.16
C PHE A 9 2.76 -2.24 1.65
N LEU A 10 2.84 -3.57 1.66
CA LEU A 10 1.96 -4.39 2.47
C LEU A 10 2.63 -4.51 3.85
N ALA A 11 2.33 -3.58 4.73
CA ALA A 11 2.57 -3.77 6.15
C ALA A 11 1.59 -4.85 6.61
N LEU A 12 2.03 -6.11 6.64
CA LEU A 12 1.32 -7.17 7.34
C LEU A 12 1.55 -6.96 8.84
N SER A 13 0.79 -6.04 9.44
CA SER A 13 0.58 -6.03 10.88
C SER A 13 -0.39 -7.18 11.21
N MET A 14 0.15 -8.41 11.30
CA MET A 14 -0.56 -9.51 11.93
C MET A 14 -0.44 -9.35 13.45
N SER A 15 -1.39 -8.62 14.03
CA SER A 15 -1.75 -8.80 15.43
C SER A 15 -2.47 -10.14 15.54
N LEU A 16 -1.71 -11.21 15.79
CA LEU A 16 -2.25 -12.50 16.18
C LEU A 16 -2.79 -12.37 17.61
N ALA A 17 -4.08 -12.05 17.69
CA ALA A 17 -4.84 -12.30 18.91
C ALA A 17 -4.88 -13.82 19.11
N LEU A 18 -4.12 -14.30 20.09
CA LEU A 18 -4.28 -15.63 20.64
C LEU A 18 -5.62 -15.66 21.39
N SER A 19 -6.69 -15.97 20.66
CA SER A 19 -7.94 -16.34 21.30
C SER A 19 -7.86 -17.82 21.67
N PRO A 20 -8.04 -18.19 22.94
CA PRO A 20 -8.18 -19.60 23.31
C PRO A 20 -9.48 -20.11 22.68
N ILE A 21 -9.34 -21.03 21.72
CA ILE A 21 -10.51 -21.73 21.16
C ILE A 21 -10.97 -22.74 22.19
N ASN A 22 -11.83 -22.29 23.09
CA ASN A 22 -12.68 -23.19 23.86
C ASN A 22 -13.82 -23.66 22.93
N SER A 23 -13.57 -24.64 22.10
CA SER A 23 -14.65 -25.39 21.45
C SER A 23 -15.15 -26.44 22.43
N MET A 24 -16.17 -26.08 23.17
CA MET A 24 -17.06 -27.03 23.83
C MET A 24 -17.66 -27.95 22.75
N ILE A 25 -17.14 -29.15 22.60
CA ILE A 25 -17.89 -30.26 22.05
C ILE A 25 -18.46 -31.03 23.22
N SER A 26 -19.68 -30.67 23.55
CA SER A 26 -20.53 -31.42 24.49
C SER A 26 -20.98 -32.71 23.78
N ASN A 27 -20.24 -33.79 23.93
CA ASN A 27 -20.80 -35.12 23.72
C ASN A 27 -21.26 -35.67 25.08
N LYS A 28 -22.33 -35.06 25.60
CA LYS A 28 -23.16 -35.71 26.60
C LYS A 28 -24.21 -36.56 25.87
N ALA A 29 -23.82 -37.75 25.51
CA ALA A 29 -24.78 -38.77 25.15
C ALA A 29 -24.24 -40.14 25.56
N ASN A 30 -24.92 -40.77 26.46
CA ASN A 30 -24.97 -42.20 26.72
C ASN A 30 -23.89 -42.82 27.67
N VAL A 31 -23.81 -42.33 28.89
CA VAL A 31 -23.18 -43.10 30.00
C VAL A 31 -24.23 -43.43 31.09
N ALA A 32 -25.49 -43.25 30.80
CA ALA A 32 -26.53 -43.20 31.83
C ALA A 32 -27.01 -44.58 32.36
N TYR A 33 -26.90 -45.67 31.60
CA TYR A 33 -27.51 -46.93 32.01
C TYR A 33 -26.68 -47.72 33.03
N ALA A 34 -25.37 -47.73 32.87
CA ALA A 34 -24.51 -48.52 33.77
C ALA A 34 -24.26 -47.80 35.11
N GLU A 35 -24.19 -46.47 35.10
CA GLU A 35 -24.04 -45.67 36.34
C GLU A 35 -25.33 -45.73 37.20
N ASP A 36 -26.50 -45.85 36.59
CA ASP A 36 -27.79 -45.93 37.30
C ASP A 36 -27.99 -47.30 37.96
N MET A 37 -27.34 -48.38 37.40
CA MET A 37 -27.34 -49.72 38.01
C MET A 37 -26.38 -49.84 39.21
N MET A 38 -25.29 -49.02 39.21
CA MET A 38 -24.20 -49.07 40.21
C MET A 38 -24.30 -47.96 41.26
N SER A 39 -25.32 -47.08 41.16
CA SER A 39 -25.53 -46.01 42.13
C SER A 39 -25.85 -46.62 43.48
N LYS A 40 -24.91 -46.40 44.45
CA LYS A 40 -25.09 -46.81 45.84
C LYS A 40 -26.23 -46.12 46.58
N ASP A 41 -26.86 -45.14 45.91
CA ASP A 41 -27.90 -44.29 46.55
C ASP A 41 -29.34 -44.80 46.32
N LYS A 42 -29.52 -45.89 45.58
CA LYS A 42 -30.85 -46.49 45.36
C LYS A 42 -30.75 -48.03 45.51
N GLU A 43 -31.25 -48.56 46.58
CA GLU A 43 -31.43 -50.02 46.68
C GLU A 43 -32.54 -50.40 45.67
N LEU A 44 -32.10 -51.05 44.57
CA LEU A 44 -33.03 -51.64 43.57
C LEU A 44 -33.61 -52.94 44.15
N SER A 45 -34.88 -53.17 43.90
CA SER A 45 -35.43 -54.49 44.16
C SER A 45 -34.77 -55.54 43.27
N PRO A 46 -34.79 -56.83 43.68
CA PRO A 46 -34.25 -57.93 42.81
C PRO A 46 -34.81 -57.93 41.40
N GLU A 47 -36.09 -57.65 41.24
CA GLU A 47 -36.77 -57.62 39.93
C GLU A 47 -36.31 -56.41 39.12
N GLU A 48 -36.17 -55.24 39.74
CA GLU A 48 -35.69 -54.04 39.06
C GLU A 48 -34.23 -54.18 38.60
N PHE A 49 -33.39 -54.85 39.42
CA PHE A 49 -31.99 -55.11 39.07
C PHE A 49 -31.92 -56.08 37.84
N ILE A 50 -32.69 -57.18 37.83
CA ILE A 50 -32.76 -58.12 36.71
C ILE A 50 -33.19 -57.42 35.44
N GLN A 51 -34.24 -56.56 35.55
CA GLN A 51 -34.74 -55.84 34.38
C GLN A 51 -33.67 -54.89 33.83
N LYS A 52 -33.02 -54.11 34.68
CA LYS A 52 -31.94 -53.20 34.26
C LYS A 52 -30.73 -53.95 33.66
N ALA A 53 -30.35 -55.08 34.23
CA ALA A 53 -29.28 -55.93 33.68
C ALA A 53 -29.60 -56.44 32.27
N LYS A 54 -30.86 -56.78 32.01
CA LYS A 54 -31.34 -57.18 30.67
C LYS A 54 -31.44 -55.99 29.72
N ASP A 55 -31.93 -54.83 30.21
CA ASP A 55 -32.05 -53.63 29.42
C ASP A 55 -30.68 -53.09 28.99
N PHE A 56 -29.67 -53.27 29.85
CA PHE A 56 -28.26 -52.90 29.52
C PHE A 56 -27.77 -53.64 28.26
N VAL A 57 -28.07 -54.93 28.07
CA VAL A 57 -27.70 -55.70 26.85
C VAL A 57 -28.29 -55.11 25.59
N ASN A 58 -29.48 -54.47 25.69
CA ASN A 58 -30.18 -53.83 24.56
C ASN A 58 -29.73 -52.40 24.34
N SER A 59 -28.93 -51.78 25.22
CA SER A 59 -28.49 -50.40 25.12
C SER A 59 -27.51 -50.18 23.97
N GLU A 60 -27.47 -48.98 23.42
CA GLU A 60 -26.44 -48.58 22.45
C GLU A 60 -25.04 -48.55 23.06
N GLU A 61 -24.93 -48.34 24.35
CA GLU A 61 -23.69 -48.42 25.11
C GLU A 61 -23.11 -49.85 25.07
N PHE A 62 -23.95 -50.86 25.32
CA PHE A 62 -23.51 -52.27 25.32
C PHE A 62 -23.04 -52.75 23.96
N LYS A 63 -23.68 -52.29 22.90
CA LYS A 63 -23.30 -52.62 21.51
C LYS A 63 -21.87 -52.15 21.12
N GLN A 64 -21.37 -51.14 21.82
CA GLN A 64 -20.02 -50.59 21.58
C GLN A 64 -18.91 -51.42 22.19
N TYR A 65 -19.21 -52.29 23.14
CA TYR A 65 -18.19 -53.13 23.82
C TYR A 65 -17.68 -54.27 22.92
N THR A 66 -16.54 -54.87 23.32
CA THR A 66 -15.97 -56.01 22.58
C THR A 66 -16.95 -57.18 22.59
N LYS A 67 -16.92 -57.96 21.51
CA LYS A 67 -17.81 -59.13 21.40
C LYS A 67 -17.60 -60.12 22.54
N GLU A 68 -16.33 -60.35 22.92
CA GLU A 68 -15.96 -61.22 24.05
C GLU A 68 -16.60 -60.73 25.36
N GLY A 69 -16.52 -59.43 25.62
CA GLY A 69 -17.15 -58.81 26.79
C GLY A 69 -18.67 -58.90 26.77
N GLN A 70 -19.27 -58.64 25.63
CA GLN A 70 -20.73 -58.79 25.45
C GLN A 70 -21.21 -60.22 25.69
N ASP A 71 -20.47 -61.23 25.12
CA ASP A 71 -20.84 -62.63 25.25
C ASP A 71 -20.65 -63.11 26.70
N ALA A 72 -19.58 -62.69 27.38
CA ALA A 72 -19.35 -63.03 28.78
C ALA A 72 -20.48 -62.45 29.68
N TYR A 73 -20.84 -61.17 29.49
CA TYR A 73 -21.92 -60.54 30.24
C TYR A 73 -23.27 -61.23 29.99
N LYS A 74 -23.63 -61.48 28.73
CA LYS A 74 -24.89 -62.18 28.37
C LYS A 74 -24.99 -63.52 29.05
N LYS A 75 -23.93 -64.29 29.04
CA LYS A 75 -23.85 -65.57 29.74
C LYS A 75 -24.06 -65.46 31.25
N LEU A 76 -23.48 -64.38 31.86
CA LEU A 76 -23.61 -64.12 33.30
C LEU A 76 -25.05 -63.80 33.70
N ILE A 77 -25.84 -63.11 32.88
CA ILE A 77 -27.22 -62.75 33.15
C ILE A 77 -28.26 -63.74 32.64
N GLU A 78 -27.84 -64.77 31.83
CA GLU A 78 -28.76 -65.76 31.27
C GLU A 78 -29.55 -66.51 32.35
N ASP A 79 -28.86 -66.92 33.45
CA ASP A 79 -29.43 -67.63 34.58
C ASP A 79 -29.80 -66.72 35.76
N LEU A 80 -29.94 -65.43 35.53
CA LEU A 80 -30.26 -64.45 36.60
C LEU A 80 -31.74 -64.55 37.00
N LYS A 81 -32.01 -64.90 38.27
CA LYS A 81 -33.34 -65.00 38.86
C LYS A 81 -33.39 -64.28 40.18
N VAL A 82 -34.58 -64.01 40.67
CA VAL A 82 -34.81 -63.36 41.95
C VAL A 82 -34.09 -64.04 43.12
N GLU A 83 -34.07 -65.39 43.10
CA GLU A 83 -33.45 -66.18 44.16
C GLU A 83 -31.94 -66.08 44.24
N ASN A 84 -31.24 -65.75 43.14
CA ASN A 84 -29.79 -65.71 43.04
C ASN A 84 -29.24 -64.30 42.80
N VAL A 85 -30.06 -63.29 42.68
CA VAL A 85 -29.63 -61.96 42.27
C VAL A 85 -28.66 -61.33 43.29
N GLU A 86 -28.86 -61.49 44.54
CA GLU A 86 -28.00 -60.92 45.58
C GLU A 86 -26.58 -61.55 45.54
N GLU A 87 -26.46 -62.84 45.25
CA GLU A 87 -25.17 -63.52 45.10
C GLU A 87 -24.47 -63.07 43.82
N LYS A 88 -25.23 -62.85 42.76
CA LYS A 88 -24.67 -62.48 41.44
C LYS A 88 -24.45 -60.97 41.21
N LYS A 89 -25.07 -60.13 42.06
CA LYS A 89 -25.01 -58.68 41.95
C LYS A 89 -23.57 -58.12 41.88
N GLU A 90 -22.73 -58.59 42.77
CA GLU A 90 -21.31 -58.19 42.77
C GLU A 90 -20.53 -58.70 41.57
N GLU A 91 -20.80 -59.94 41.09
CA GLU A 91 -20.17 -60.48 39.92
C GLU A 91 -20.58 -59.77 38.64
N ILE A 92 -21.85 -59.40 38.51
CA ILE A 92 -22.40 -58.62 37.41
C ILE A 92 -21.79 -57.20 37.40
N SER A 93 -21.69 -56.58 38.56
CA SER A 93 -21.08 -55.26 38.70
C SER A 93 -19.60 -55.30 38.27
N LYS A 94 -18.81 -56.27 38.76
CA LYS A 94 -17.41 -56.46 38.34
C LYS A 94 -17.28 -56.74 36.85
N SER A 95 -18.22 -57.50 36.27
CA SER A 95 -18.22 -57.77 34.82
C SER A 95 -18.46 -56.49 34.01
N ILE A 96 -19.43 -55.63 34.42
CA ILE A 96 -19.67 -54.32 33.78
C ILE A 96 -18.38 -53.48 33.85
N ASP A 97 -17.77 -53.34 35.02
CA ASP A 97 -16.55 -52.58 35.21
C ASP A 97 -15.41 -53.09 34.32
N SER A 98 -15.26 -54.42 34.25
CA SER A 98 -14.23 -55.06 33.40
C SER A 98 -14.45 -54.79 31.91
N ILE A 99 -15.71 -54.89 31.44
CA ILE A 99 -16.09 -54.63 30.05
C ILE A 99 -15.83 -53.16 29.70
N LYS A 100 -16.27 -52.26 30.57
CA LYS A 100 -16.01 -50.81 30.42
C LYS A 100 -14.55 -50.46 30.38
N LEU A 101 -13.78 -51.02 31.32
CA LEU A 101 -12.33 -50.81 31.37
C LEU A 101 -11.63 -51.35 30.11
N THR A 102 -11.99 -52.51 29.64
CA THR A 102 -11.41 -53.12 28.43
C THR A 102 -11.74 -52.24 27.19
N TYR A 103 -12.95 -51.75 27.09
CA TYR A 103 -13.38 -50.90 25.98
C TYR A 103 -12.67 -49.55 25.99
N ILE A 104 -12.65 -48.86 27.14
CA ILE A 104 -12.02 -47.52 27.24
C ILE A 104 -10.51 -47.61 27.02
N LYS A 105 -9.87 -48.69 27.49
CA LYS A 105 -8.45 -48.97 27.23
C LYS A 105 -8.16 -49.10 25.76
N LYS A 106 -9.01 -49.83 25.02
CA LYS A 106 -8.87 -49.97 23.58
C LYS A 106 -9.01 -48.61 22.87
N GLN A 107 -10.05 -47.81 23.23
CA GLN A 107 -10.22 -46.49 22.69
C GLN A 107 -9.00 -45.58 22.93
N TYR A 108 -8.44 -45.63 24.13
CA TYR A 108 -7.23 -44.89 24.47
C TYR A 108 -6.04 -45.32 23.58
N GLU A 109 -5.79 -46.59 23.44
CA GLU A 109 -4.66 -47.09 22.64
C GLU A 109 -4.83 -46.77 21.15
N ASP A 110 -6.05 -46.87 20.61
CA ASP A 110 -6.34 -46.51 19.20
C ASP A 110 -6.12 -45.04 18.96
N LEU A 111 -6.67 -44.15 19.84
CA LEU A 111 -6.48 -42.71 19.77
C LEU A 111 -5.02 -42.33 19.98
N LYS A 112 -4.32 -42.97 20.92
CA LYS A 112 -2.90 -42.76 21.16
C LYS A 112 -2.08 -43.06 19.92
N LYS A 113 -2.31 -44.16 19.24
CA LYS A 113 -1.65 -44.47 17.95
C LYS A 113 -1.90 -43.43 16.91
N GLU A 114 -3.14 -42.96 16.79
CA GLU A 114 -3.51 -41.91 15.83
C GLU A 114 -2.75 -40.60 16.12
N VAL A 115 -2.73 -40.16 17.37
CA VAL A 115 -2.05 -38.93 17.78
C VAL A 115 -0.53 -39.01 17.61
N PHE A 116 0.06 -40.17 17.96
CA PHE A 116 1.50 -40.38 17.79
C PHE A 116 1.93 -40.48 16.33
N ASN A 117 1.04 -40.86 15.43
CA ASN A 117 1.31 -40.82 13.98
C ASN A 117 1.39 -39.38 13.43
N LEU A 118 0.85 -38.40 14.16
CA LEU A 118 0.99 -36.98 13.83
C LEU A 118 2.32 -36.37 14.31
N LYS A 119 3.13 -37.15 15.07
CA LYS A 119 4.41 -36.67 15.58
C LYS A 119 5.38 -36.42 14.44
N SER A 120 6.00 -35.23 14.46
CA SER A 120 7.10 -34.90 13.55
C SER A 120 8.21 -34.17 14.30
N GLU A 121 9.41 -34.14 13.74
CA GLU A 121 10.53 -33.38 14.29
C GLU A 121 10.30 -31.87 14.22
N SER A 122 9.39 -31.44 13.37
CA SER A 122 9.00 -30.03 13.23
C SER A 122 8.04 -29.52 14.32
N LEU A 123 7.53 -30.39 15.21
CA LEU A 123 6.70 -29.93 16.35
C LEU A 123 7.50 -29.09 17.34
N SER A 124 6.79 -28.22 18.05
CA SER A 124 7.40 -27.49 19.19
C SER A 124 7.83 -28.47 20.29
N GLU A 125 8.82 -28.07 21.09
CA GLU A 125 9.26 -28.91 22.23
C GLU A 125 8.14 -29.14 23.23
N ASP A 126 7.24 -28.18 23.44
CA ASP A 126 6.08 -28.33 24.33
C ASP A 126 5.15 -29.47 23.86
N LEU A 127 4.81 -29.49 22.57
CA LEU A 127 3.98 -30.57 22.01
C LEU A 127 4.69 -31.94 22.02
N LYS A 128 6.00 -31.97 21.82
CA LYS A 128 6.78 -33.21 21.96
C LYS A 128 6.78 -33.71 23.42
N ASN A 129 6.94 -32.84 24.37
CA ASN A 129 6.91 -33.16 25.81
C ASN A 129 5.51 -33.61 26.23
N GLU A 130 4.45 -32.93 25.74
CA GLU A 130 3.06 -33.33 25.99
C GLU A 130 2.80 -34.76 25.46
N LEU A 131 3.21 -35.05 24.22
CA LEU A 131 3.12 -36.43 23.67
C LEU A 131 3.88 -37.42 24.50
N ALA A 132 5.08 -37.10 24.97
CA ALA A 132 5.92 -38.00 25.79
C ALA A 132 5.31 -38.29 27.17
N SER A 133 4.39 -37.43 27.65
CA SER A 133 3.74 -37.60 28.96
C SER A 133 2.71 -38.72 29.01
N TYR A 134 2.19 -39.18 27.86
CA TYR A 134 1.16 -40.21 27.80
C TYR A 134 1.72 -41.60 28.09
N LYS A 135 1.26 -42.21 29.19
CA LYS A 135 1.70 -43.55 29.67
C LYS A 135 1.12 -44.67 28.82
N GLY A 136 1.66 -45.90 29.02
CA GLY A 136 1.18 -47.11 28.38
C GLY A 136 -0.12 -47.63 28.99
N ALA A 137 -0.33 -47.46 30.31
CA ALA A 137 -1.49 -47.93 31.04
C ALA A 137 -1.86 -47.02 32.19
N TYR A 138 -3.16 -47.03 32.58
CA TYR A 138 -3.74 -46.35 33.74
C TYR A 138 -4.51 -47.35 34.57
N ASP A 139 -4.78 -47.00 35.83
CA ASP A 139 -5.30 -47.96 36.84
C ASP A 139 -6.84 -48.01 36.83
N SER A 140 -7.50 -46.93 36.42
CA SER A 140 -8.96 -46.83 36.48
C SER A 140 -9.59 -46.43 35.15
N TYR A 141 -10.89 -46.72 35.01
CA TYR A 141 -11.72 -46.23 33.91
C TYR A 141 -11.71 -44.68 33.81
N LYS A 142 -11.82 -44.00 34.93
CA LYS A 142 -11.82 -42.51 34.97
C LYS A 142 -10.50 -41.93 34.50
N ASP A 143 -9.40 -42.53 34.83
CA ASP A 143 -8.08 -42.10 34.36
C ASP A 143 -7.99 -42.22 32.83
N TYR A 144 -8.49 -43.31 32.26
CA TYR A 144 -8.52 -43.47 30.80
C TYR A 144 -9.44 -42.42 30.14
N GLU A 145 -10.64 -42.14 30.70
CA GLU A 145 -11.53 -41.08 30.16
C GLU A 145 -10.87 -39.72 30.14
N GLU A 146 -10.20 -39.34 31.24
CA GLU A 146 -9.45 -38.09 31.32
C GLU A 146 -8.34 -38.04 30.27
N GLN A 147 -7.57 -39.08 30.13
CA GLN A 147 -6.48 -39.18 29.18
C GLN A 147 -6.96 -39.19 27.72
N ILE A 148 -8.10 -39.81 27.41
CA ILE A 148 -8.75 -39.69 26.09
C ILE A 148 -9.12 -38.25 25.78
N LYS A 149 -9.68 -37.54 26.76
CA LYS A 149 -10.02 -36.11 26.60
C LYS A 149 -8.74 -35.29 26.31
N ASN A 150 -7.67 -35.53 27.09
CA ASN A 150 -6.39 -34.86 26.92
C ASN A 150 -5.79 -35.17 25.54
N LEU A 151 -5.77 -36.44 25.12
CA LEU A 151 -5.27 -36.86 23.80
C LEU A 151 -6.04 -36.20 22.66
N LYS A 152 -7.37 -36.07 22.76
CA LYS A 152 -8.18 -35.33 21.76
C LYS A 152 -7.77 -33.88 21.65
N THR A 153 -7.50 -33.23 22.80
CA THR A 153 -7.01 -31.86 22.84
C THR A 153 -5.62 -31.76 22.21
N THR A 154 -4.69 -32.64 22.58
CA THR A 154 -3.35 -32.69 22.00
C THR A 154 -3.39 -32.92 20.49
N LYS A 155 -4.27 -33.82 20.02
CA LYS A 155 -4.50 -34.05 18.59
C LYS A 155 -4.87 -32.74 17.87
N SER A 156 -5.87 -32.05 18.39
CA SER A 156 -6.31 -30.77 17.82
C SER A 156 -5.20 -29.71 17.84
N ASN A 157 -4.40 -29.66 18.92
CA ASN A 157 -3.27 -28.73 19.01
C ASN A 157 -2.20 -29.03 17.95
N ILE A 158 -1.89 -30.31 17.73
CA ILE A 158 -0.91 -30.74 16.71
C ILE A 158 -1.43 -30.42 15.30
N GLU A 159 -2.69 -30.73 15.00
CA GLU A 159 -3.29 -30.44 13.72
C GLU A 159 -3.29 -28.94 13.42
N ASN A 160 -3.67 -28.10 14.39
CA ASN A 160 -3.63 -26.65 14.28
C ASN A 160 -2.20 -26.11 14.13
N TYR A 161 -1.25 -26.68 14.87
CA TYR A 161 0.17 -26.33 14.76
C TYR A 161 0.69 -26.65 13.35
N ASN A 162 0.45 -27.85 12.83
CA ASN A 162 0.88 -28.26 11.50
C ASN A 162 0.28 -27.36 10.41
N LYS A 163 -1.03 -27.06 10.51
CA LYS A 163 -1.68 -26.13 9.59
C LYS A 163 -1.00 -24.76 9.59
N LYS A 164 -0.73 -24.22 10.77
CA LYS A 164 -0.05 -22.94 10.92
C LYS A 164 1.36 -22.96 10.36
N LEU A 165 2.10 -24.03 10.61
CA LEU A 165 3.44 -24.24 10.06
C LEU A 165 3.45 -24.21 8.52
N GLU A 166 2.51 -24.89 7.89
CA GLU A 166 2.39 -24.90 6.42
C GLU A 166 2.03 -23.50 5.86
N GLU A 167 1.13 -22.79 6.54
CA GLU A 167 0.81 -21.40 6.17
C GLU A 167 2.04 -20.49 6.23
N PHE A 168 2.85 -20.59 7.28
CA PHE A 168 4.06 -19.78 7.44
C PHE A 168 5.17 -20.20 6.46
N LYS A 169 5.36 -21.49 6.20
CA LYS A 169 6.26 -21.98 5.14
C LYS A 169 5.86 -21.42 3.77
N LYS A 170 4.55 -21.35 3.49
CA LYS A 170 4.06 -20.74 2.26
C LYS A 170 4.38 -19.24 2.19
N ILE A 171 4.16 -18.49 3.26
CA ILE A 171 4.51 -17.06 3.34
C ILE A 171 6.01 -16.85 3.08
N LEU A 172 6.86 -17.66 3.72
CA LEU A 172 8.30 -17.59 3.52
C LEU A 172 8.69 -17.91 2.08
N LYS A 173 8.12 -18.95 1.50
CA LYS A 173 8.35 -19.34 0.10
C LYS A 173 7.96 -18.22 -0.88
N ASP A 174 6.78 -17.67 -0.73
CA ASP A 174 6.28 -16.60 -1.59
C ASP A 174 7.15 -15.34 -1.46
N GLY A 175 7.61 -15.03 -0.25
CA GLY A 175 8.54 -13.95 0.01
C GLY A 175 9.90 -14.17 -0.66
N LEU A 176 10.49 -15.34 -0.53
CA LEU A 176 11.77 -15.70 -1.15
C LEU A 176 11.68 -15.61 -2.68
N GLU A 177 10.61 -16.13 -3.28
CA GLU A 177 10.41 -16.08 -4.73
C GLU A 177 10.25 -14.63 -5.22
N LYS A 178 9.51 -13.81 -4.48
CA LYS A 178 9.29 -12.40 -4.81
C LYS A 178 10.60 -11.60 -4.84
N TYR A 179 11.50 -11.86 -3.90
CA TYR A 179 12.71 -11.05 -3.72
C TYR A 179 13.99 -11.70 -4.26
N LYS A 180 13.93 -12.86 -4.90
CA LYS A 180 15.10 -13.61 -5.42
C LYS A 180 16.02 -12.81 -6.36
N ASN A 181 15.47 -11.84 -7.10
CA ASN A 181 16.19 -11.05 -8.10
C ASN A 181 16.59 -9.65 -7.61
N PHE A 182 16.43 -9.36 -6.32
CA PHE A 182 16.71 -8.03 -5.75
C PHE A 182 18.17 -7.86 -5.29
N GLY A 183 19.01 -8.90 -5.40
CA GLY A 183 20.38 -8.86 -4.91
C GLY A 183 20.50 -8.91 -3.37
N ILE A 184 19.44 -9.34 -2.69
CA ILE A 184 19.41 -9.57 -1.24
C ILE A 184 19.94 -10.98 -0.98
N ASP A 185 20.84 -11.16 0.00
CA ASP A 185 21.27 -12.51 0.42
C ASP A 185 20.18 -13.18 1.25
N LEU A 186 19.49 -14.14 0.63
CA LEU A 186 18.36 -14.90 1.19
C LEU A 186 18.71 -16.38 1.47
N LYS A 187 20.00 -16.74 1.49
CA LYS A 187 20.44 -18.15 1.64
C LYS A 187 19.99 -18.74 2.97
N ALA A 188 20.10 -17.99 4.06
CA ALA A 188 19.73 -18.45 5.39
C ALA A 188 18.25 -18.78 5.50
N GLU A 189 17.39 -17.91 4.98
CA GLU A 189 15.93 -18.08 4.98
C GLU A 189 15.51 -19.25 4.08
N LYS A 190 16.22 -19.46 2.96
CA LYS A 190 15.98 -20.58 2.08
C LYS A 190 16.36 -21.91 2.76
N LEU A 191 17.48 -21.98 3.49
CA LEU A 191 17.85 -23.17 4.25
C LEU A 191 16.78 -23.54 5.28
N VAL A 192 16.16 -22.56 5.96
CA VAL A 192 15.06 -22.82 6.89
C VAL A 192 13.83 -23.39 6.18
N LEU A 193 13.51 -22.88 4.98
CA LEU A 193 12.38 -23.38 4.19
C LEU A 193 12.64 -24.82 3.69
N ASP A 194 13.86 -25.11 3.26
CA ASP A 194 14.23 -26.40 2.69
C ASP A 194 14.46 -27.49 3.77
N ASP A 195 14.63 -27.11 5.05
CA ASP A 195 14.76 -28.05 6.18
C ASP A 195 13.37 -28.57 6.60
N ALA A 196 13.14 -29.87 6.35
CA ALA A 196 11.89 -30.55 6.73
C ALA A 196 11.62 -30.50 8.25
N ASN A 197 12.68 -30.37 9.08
CA ASN A 197 12.59 -30.34 10.54
C ASN A 197 12.46 -28.92 11.10
N SER A 198 12.34 -27.92 10.24
CA SER A 198 12.09 -26.55 10.69
C SER A 198 10.74 -26.43 11.37
N ASN A 199 10.76 -26.08 12.65
CA ASN A 199 9.57 -25.82 13.45
C ASN A 199 9.01 -24.40 13.18
N LEU A 200 7.82 -24.11 13.72
CA LEU A 200 7.14 -22.84 13.52
C LEU A 200 8.02 -21.64 13.93
N GLU A 201 8.70 -21.72 15.07
CA GLU A 201 9.57 -20.65 15.58
C GLU A 201 10.74 -20.33 14.62
N LYS A 202 11.38 -21.35 14.05
CA LYS A 202 12.44 -21.15 13.05
C LYS A 202 11.91 -20.47 11.80
N VAL A 203 10.71 -20.86 11.33
CA VAL A 203 10.09 -20.28 10.14
C VAL A 203 9.65 -18.85 10.40
N GLU A 204 9.09 -18.53 11.57
CA GLU A 204 8.74 -17.18 11.99
C GLU A 204 9.97 -16.25 12.01
N LYS A 205 11.06 -16.70 12.62
CA LYS A 205 12.33 -15.96 12.64
C LYS A 205 12.91 -15.75 11.23
N ALA A 206 12.76 -16.71 10.34
CA ALA A 206 13.18 -16.57 8.95
C ALA A 206 12.34 -15.54 8.20
N ILE A 207 11.02 -15.49 8.43
CA ILE A 207 10.13 -14.45 7.86
C ILE A 207 10.51 -13.05 8.39
N GLU A 208 10.77 -12.93 9.68
CA GLU A 208 11.23 -11.66 10.28
C GLU A 208 12.56 -11.21 9.69
N SER A 209 13.54 -12.13 9.57
CA SER A 209 14.83 -11.86 8.92
C SER A 209 14.66 -11.39 7.48
N LEU A 210 13.81 -12.05 6.70
CA LEU A 210 13.47 -11.66 5.33
C LEU A 210 12.90 -10.24 5.28
N ASN A 211 11.95 -9.92 6.15
CA ASN A 211 11.33 -8.60 6.22
C ASN A 211 12.37 -7.51 6.56
N ASN A 212 13.25 -7.78 7.53
CA ASN A 212 14.30 -6.84 7.91
C ASN A 212 15.29 -6.58 6.76
N LYS A 213 15.70 -7.63 6.04
CA LYS A 213 16.56 -7.51 4.85
C LYS A 213 15.89 -6.72 3.71
N VAL A 214 14.60 -6.96 3.46
CA VAL A 214 13.82 -6.22 2.46
C VAL A 214 13.68 -4.75 2.85
N ASN A 215 13.40 -4.45 4.11
CA ASN A 215 13.31 -3.07 4.60
C ASN A 215 14.66 -2.34 4.47
N ALA A 216 15.76 -2.99 4.82
CA ALA A 216 17.10 -2.43 4.65
C ALA A 216 17.43 -2.16 3.16
N TYR A 217 17.08 -3.08 2.27
CA TYR A 217 17.22 -2.90 0.83
C TYR A 217 16.42 -1.70 0.32
N ASN A 218 15.14 -1.60 0.70
CA ASN A 218 14.29 -0.48 0.29
C ASN A 218 14.81 0.86 0.81
N ALA A 219 15.28 0.91 2.07
CA ALA A 219 15.88 2.10 2.65
C ALA A 219 17.15 2.53 1.88
N LYS A 220 17.99 1.56 1.48
CA LYS A 220 19.19 1.83 0.66
C LYS A 220 18.81 2.42 -0.70
N ILE A 221 17.85 1.82 -1.42
CA ILE A 221 17.38 2.32 -2.72
C ILE A 221 16.79 3.72 -2.60
N THR A 222 15.99 3.98 -1.56
CA THR A 222 15.43 5.31 -1.30
C THR A 222 16.53 6.36 -1.07
N GLU A 223 17.57 6.04 -0.31
CA GLU A 223 18.68 6.93 -0.06
C GLU A 223 19.54 7.16 -1.32
N GLU A 224 19.79 6.13 -2.12
CA GLU A 224 20.50 6.26 -3.40
C GLU A 224 19.73 7.17 -4.36
N ASN A 225 18.42 7.00 -4.48
CA ASN A 225 17.55 7.86 -5.30
C ASN A 225 17.57 9.31 -4.78
N ARG A 226 17.51 9.50 -3.46
CA ARG A 226 17.60 10.84 -2.85
C ARG A 226 18.93 11.52 -3.20
N ARG A 227 20.05 10.81 -3.09
CA ARG A 227 21.38 11.34 -3.43
C ARG A 227 21.51 11.67 -4.92
N ALA A 228 20.98 10.81 -5.81
CA ALA A 228 20.96 11.06 -7.24
C ALA A 228 20.15 12.31 -7.58
N ASN A 229 18.98 12.48 -6.96
CA ASN A 229 18.12 13.64 -7.13
C ASN A 229 18.79 14.93 -6.61
N ILE A 230 19.42 14.88 -5.43
CA ILE A 230 20.21 16.00 -4.90
C ILE A 230 21.31 16.41 -5.89
N LYS A 231 22.05 15.45 -6.45
CA LYS A 231 23.11 15.73 -7.43
C LYS A 231 22.55 16.40 -8.67
N THR A 232 21.41 15.93 -9.18
CA THR A 232 20.74 16.50 -10.36
C THR A 232 20.30 17.94 -10.11
N LEU A 233 19.59 18.18 -8.98
CA LEU A 233 19.10 19.51 -8.66
C LEU A 233 20.23 20.48 -8.33
N LYS A 234 21.29 19.99 -7.62
CA LYS A 234 22.47 20.81 -7.34
C LYS A 234 23.14 21.31 -8.62
N LYS A 235 23.31 20.46 -9.64
CA LYS A 235 23.86 20.87 -10.93
C LYS A 235 23.09 22.03 -11.54
N ILE A 236 21.76 21.99 -11.52
CA ILE A 236 20.91 23.08 -12.04
C ILE A 236 21.13 24.38 -11.24
N ILE A 237 21.20 24.26 -9.91
CA ILE A 237 21.41 25.41 -9.02
C ILE A 237 22.78 26.04 -9.24
N ASP A 238 23.82 25.22 -9.37
CA ASP A 238 25.20 25.69 -9.59
C ASP A 238 25.37 26.43 -10.93
N GLU A 239 24.54 26.10 -11.94
CA GLU A 239 24.52 26.72 -13.25
C GLU A 239 23.73 28.06 -13.27
N GLU A 240 22.98 28.42 -12.21
CA GLU A 240 22.14 29.63 -12.16
C GLU A 240 22.92 30.91 -12.48
N GLY A 241 24.04 31.12 -11.79
CA GLY A 241 24.85 32.35 -11.96
C GLY A 241 25.33 32.51 -13.39
N LYS A 242 25.79 31.42 -14.00
CA LYS A 242 26.23 31.40 -15.39
C LYS A 242 25.03 31.71 -16.31
N THR A 243 23.92 31.01 -16.16
CA THR A 243 22.70 31.22 -16.98
C THR A 243 22.22 32.65 -16.92
N LYS A 244 22.13 33.24 -15.74
CA LYS A 244 21.67 34.63 -15.55
C LYS A 244 22.68 35.68 -16.07
N SER A 245 23.92 35.34 -16.19
CA SER A 245 24.94 36.21 -16.78
C SER A 245 24.93 36.24 -18.30
N GLU A 246 24.35 35.19 -18.92
CA GLU A 246 24.35 35.04 -20.36
C GLU A 246 23.41 36.04 -21.07
N TYR A 247 23.77 36.42 -22.28
CA TYR A 247 23.03 37.38 -23.12
C TYR A 247 21.60 36.94 -23.38
N TYR A 248 21.38 35.67 -23.69
CA TYR A 248 20.05 35.16 -24.01
C TYR A 248 19.07 35.24 -22.84
N TYR A 249 19.55 35.09 -21.57
CA TYR A 249 18.70 35.38 -20.41
C TYR A 249 18.44 36.86 -20.20
N LYS A 250 19.51 37.70 -20.20
CA LYS A 250 19.40 39.13 -19.94
C LYS A 250 18.45 39.85 -20.91
N LYS A 251 18.51 39.43 -22.17
CA LYS A 251 17.73 40.07 -23.25
C LYS A 251 16.38 39.39 -23.53
N SER A 252 16.02 38.33 -22.82
CA SER A 252 14.71 37.70 -22.96
C SER A 252 13.56 38.60 -22.50
N ASP A 253 12.35 38.29 -22.99
CA ASP A 253 11.11 38.86 -22.49
C ASP A 253 10.96 38.64 -20.99
N GLU A 254 10.44 39.64 -20.27
CA GLU A 254 10.37 39.59 -18.79
C GLU A 254 9.48 38.48 -18.28
N SER A 255 8.39 38.15 -18.98
CA SER A 255 7.53 37.01 -18.63
C SER A 255 8.24 35.69 -18.70
N LEU A 256 9.16 35.47 -19.65
CA LEU A 256 9.95 34.24 -19.80
C LEU A 256 11.05 34.16 -18.73
N LYS A 257 11.67 35.27 -18.37
CA LYS A 257 12.61 35.34 -17.23
C LYS A 257 11.89 35.02 -15.91
N ASN A 258 10.69 35.50 -15.72
CA ASN A 258 9.89 35.21 -14.52
C ASN A 258 9.52 33.71 -14.45
N ASN A 259 9.09 33.11 -15.56
CA ASN A 259 8.81 31.69 -15.61
C ASN A 259 10.07 30.83 -15.31
N PHE A 260 11.22 31.24 -15.86
CA PHE A 260 12.50 30.58 -15.56
C PHE A 260 12.83 30.69 -14.06
N ASN A 261 12.76 31.89 -13.47
CA ASN A 261 13.04 32.11 -12.06
C ASN A 261 12.09 31.31 -11.16
N GLN A 262 10.79 31.26 -11.46
CA GLN A 262 9.81 30.45 -10.69
C GLN A 262 10.14 28.96 -10.75
N SER A 263 10.51 28.44 -11.93
CA SER A 263 10.89 27.04 -12.08
C SER A 263 12.20 26.72 -11.32
N LEU A 264 13.16 27.64 -11.33
CA LEU A 264 14.41 27.52 -10.59
C LEU A 264 14.18 27.58 -9.06
N ASP A 265 13.29 28.45 -8.59
CA ASP A 265 12.92 28.50 -7.17
C ASP A 265 12.23 27.23 -6.69
N ALA A 266 11.42 26.60 -7.54
CA ALA A 266 10.84 25.28 -7.26
C ALA A 266 11.94 24.19 -7.13
N ILE A 267 12.97 24.23 -7.99
CA ILE A 267 14.15 23.35 -7.90
C ILE A 267 14.90 23.57 -6.57
N LYS A 268 15.15 24.83 -6.18
CA LYS A 268 15.83 25.16 -4.92
C LYS A 268 15.04 24.68 -3.69
N LYS A 269 13.74 24.85 -3.70
CA LYS A 269 12.86 24.35 -2.63
C LYS A 269 12.92 22.81 -2.54
N ALA A 270 12.83 22.13 -3.68
CA ALA A 270 12.94 20.66 -3.73
C ALA A 270 14.31 20.18 -3.23
N TYR A 271 15.40 20.85 -3.63
CA TYR A 271 16.75 20.56 -3.16
C TYR A 271 16.86 20.68 -1.64
N SER A 272 16.38 21.78 -1.05
CA SER A 272 16.37 21.99 0.41
C SER A 272 15.61 20.90 1.15
N LYS A 273 14.43 20.50 0.67
CA LYS A 273 13.65 19.42 1.24
C LYS A 273 14.41 18.09 1.23
N LEU A 274 15.03 17.74 0.09
CA LEU A 274 15.84 16.53 -0.02
C LEU A 274 17.05 16.54 0.91
N GLN A 275 17.68 17.69 1.12
CA GLN A 275 18.77 17.86 2.10
C GLN A 275 18.30 17.56 3.52
N ASN A 276 17.10 17.97 3.87
CA ASN A 276 16.47 17.72 5.17
C ASN A 276 15.85 16.32 5.29
N LYS A 277 16.07 15.43 4.30
CA LYS A 277 15.47 14.08 4.22
C LYS A 277 13.94 14.08 4.14
N GLU A 278 13.34 15.20 3.70
CA GLU A 278 11.91 15.28 3.43
C GLU A 278 11.60 14.68 2.06
N GLU A 279 10.40 14.12 1.93
CA GLU A 279 9.94 13.58 0.64
C GLU A 279 9.64 14.69 -0.36
N VAL A 280 10.08 14.49 -1.59
CA VAL A 280 9.75 15.33 -2.74
C VAL A 280 9.21 14.46 -3.85
N ASN A 281 7.95 14.67 -4.18
CA ASN A 281 7.29 13.96 -5.28
C ASN A 281 7.54 14.67 -6.62
N ASN A 282 7.58 13.89 -7.71
CA ASN A 282 7.59 14.40 -9.08
C ASN A 282 8.81 15.26 -9.44
N ILE A 283 10.02 14.89 -8.97
CA ILE A 283 11.26 15.61 -9.28
C ILE A 283 11.48 15.71 -10.80
N ASP A 284 11.20 14.64 -11.54
CA ASP A 284 11.30 14.64 -13.01
C ASP A 284 10.44 15.72 -13.66
N ASN A 285 9.25 15.99 -13.10
CA ASN A 285 8.38 17.06 -13.59
C ASN A 285 8.96 18.46 -13.27
N LEU A 286 9.60 18.64 -12.11
CA LEU A 286 10.27 19.88 -11.77
C LEU A 286 11.44 20.16 -12.72
N VAL A 287 12.27 19.16 -12.98
CA VAL A 287 13.38 19.26 -13.93
C VAL A 287 12.88 19.52 -15.35
N THR A 288 11.82 18.86 -15.77
CA THR A 288 11.20 19.08 -17.08
C THR A 288 10.65 20.50 -17.20
N SER A 289 9.99 21.01 -16.17
CA SER A 289 9.46 22.38 -16.13
C SER A 289 10.57 23.41 -16.20
N TYR A 290 11.66 23.20 -15.46
CA TYR A 290 12.85 24.04 -15.53
C TYR A 290 13.47 24.03 -16.94
N ASN A 291 13.69 22.87 -17.53
CA ASN A 291 14.26 22.74 -18.87
C ASN A 291 13.37 23.43 -19.92
N THR A 292 12.05 23.30 -19.78
CA THR A 292 11.08 23.98 -20.67
C THR A 292 11.20 25.51 -20.52
N ALA A 293 11.25 26.01 -19.30
CA ALA A 293 11.38 27.44 -19.05
C ALA A 293 12.72 27.98 -19.54
N TYR A 294 13.82 27.23 -19.35
CA TYR A 294 15.16 27.54 -19.86
C TYR A 294 15.16 27.62 -21.39
N ASN A 295 14.62 26.62 -22.08
CA ASN A 295 14.58 26.56 -23.54
C ASN A 295 13.66 27.60 -24.18
N ASN A 296 12.71 28.13 -23.41
CA ASN A 296 11.80 29.21 -23.88
C ASN A 296 12.42 30.60 -23.79
N LEU A 297 13.57 30.76 -23.12
CA LEU A 297 14.28 32.04 -23.11
C LEU A 297 14.60 32.44 -24.56
N ASN A 298 14.32 33.68 -24.92
CA ASN A 298 14.35 34.14 -26.32
C ASN A 298 15.26 35.34 -26.55
N GLY A 299 16.17 35.66 -25.63
CA GLY A 299 17.07 36.79 -25.72
C GLY A 299 18.07 36.73 -26.86
N ASP A 300 18.31 35.55 -27.41
CA ASP A 300 19.09 35.34 -28.64
C ASP A 300 18.50 36.10 -29.86
N LYS A 301 17.20 36.34 -29.84
CA LYS A 301 16.46 37.06 -30.89
C LYS A 301 16.61 38.59 -30.76
N PHE A 302 17.18 39.10 -29.66
CA PHE A 302 17.21 40.55 -29.39
C PHE A 302 17.86 41.35 -30.50
N MET A 303 19.03 40.94 -31.02
CA MET A 303 19.72 41.70 -32.06
C MET A 303 18.96 41.67 -33.39
N ALA A 304 18.30 40.54 -33.73
CA ALA A 304 17.47 40.44 -34.92
C ALA A 304 16.25 41.37 -34.84
N GLU A 305 15.57 41.41 -33.68
CA GLU A 305 14.43 42.31 -33.48
C GLU A 305 14.87 43.77 -33.36
N HIS A 306 16.04 44.05 -32.77
CA HIS A 306 16.60 45.42 -32.75
C HIS A 306 16.88 45.89 -34.19
N LYS A 307 17.47 45.07 -35.06
CA LYS A 307 17.66 45.41 -36.47
C LYS A 307 16.35 45.74 -37.16
N LYS A 308 15.29 44.92 -36.93
CA LYS A 308 13.95 45.21 -37.50
C LYS A 308 13.37 46.54 -36.96
N LEU A 309 13.66 46.93 -35.75
CA LEU A 309 13.27 48.21 -35.19
C LEU A 309 14.02 49.37 -35.88
N VAL A 310 15.33 49.22 -36.09
CA VAL A 310 16.14 50.19 -36.83
C VAL A 310 15.57 50.36 -38.25
N ASP A 311 15.36 49.26 -38.97
CA ASP A 311 14.80 49.30 -40.35
C ASP A 311 13.41 49.98 -40.38
N TYR A 312 12.54 49.67 -39.41
CA TYR A 312 11.24 50.28 -39.29
C TYR A 312 11.34 51.81 -39.04
N PHE A 313 12.24 52.22 -38.13
CA PHE A 313 12.48 53.63 -37.81
C PHE A 313 13.00 54.39 -39.05
N GLU A 314 14.03 53.89 -39.71
CA GLU A 314 14.61 54.50 -40.92
C GLU A 314 13.57 54.70 -42.01
N LYS A 315 12.70 53.71 -42.29
CA LYS A 315 11.61 53.80 -43.26
C LYS A 315 10.56 54.86 -42.90
N ASN A 316 10.35 55.13 -41.59
CA ASN A 316 9.27 56.02 -41.15
C ASN A 316 9.77 57.37 -40.56
N LYS A 317 11.08 57.57 -40.37
CA LYS A 317 11.62 58.77 -39.72
C LYS A 317 11.16 60.07 -40.35
N GLY A 318 11.03 60.11 -41.67
CA GLY A 318 10.54 61.30 -42.42
C GLY A 318 9.08 61.70 -42.08
N LYS A 319 8.34 60.83 -41.40
CA LYS A 319 6.97 61.15 -40.89
C LYS A 319 6.97 61.72 -39.49
N LEU A 320 8.09 61.73 -38.78
CA LEU A 320 8.27 62.22 -37.45
C LEU A 320 8.74 63.70 -37.40
N SER A 321 8.49 64.43 -36.32
CA SER A 321 9.12 65.70 -36.10
C SER A 321 10.63 65.54 -35.85
N SER A 322 11.45 66.58 -36.13
CA SER A 322 12.90 66.53 -35.94
C SER A 322 13.29 66.22 -34.49
N SER A 323 12.53 66.69 -33.52
CA SER A 323 12.74 66.31 -32.11
C SER A 323 12.51 64.86 -31.86
N ASN A 324 11.43 64.26 -32.40
CA ASN A 324 11.13 62.86 -32.27
C ASN A 324 12.11 61.97 -33.05
N GLN A 325 12.61 62.43 -34.22
CA GLN A 325 13.63 61.73 -34.96
C GLN A 325 14.87 61.56 -34.09
N LYS A 326 15.37 62.64 -33.50
CA LYS A 326 16.55 62.58 -32.61
C LYS A 326 16.28 61.71 -31.39
N LYS A 327 15.18 61.95 -30.69
CA LYS A 327 14.81 61.17 -29.49
C LYS A 327 14.80 59.68 -29.75
N TYR A 328 14.09 59.22 -30.80
CA TYR A 328 13.97 57.79 -31.08
C TYR A 328 15.27 57.18 -31.64
N ALA A 329 16.05 57.92 -32.41
CA ALA A 329 17.37 57.47 -32.85
C ALA A 329 18.29 57.17 -31.63
N ASP A 330 18.35 58.10 -30.66
CA ASP A 330 19.16 57.95 -29.46
C ASP A 330 18.69 56.75 -28.61
N LEU A 331 17.38 56.57 -28.46
CA LEU A 331 16.79 55.43 -27.73
C LEU A 331 17.09 54.11 -28.40
N ILE A 332 16.95 53.98 -29.72
CA ILE A 332 17.19 52.77 -30.50
C ILE A 332 18.70 52.41 -30.40
N ASN A 333 19.60 53.35 -30.64
CA ASN A 333 21.02 53.11 -30.61
C ASN A 333 21.53 52.74 -29.21
N GLY A 334 20.88 53.21 -28.14
CA GLY A 334 21.25 52.85 -26.77
C GLY A 334 20.70 51.51 -26.27
N LEU A 335 19.76 50.87 -26.97
CA LEU A 335 19.14 49.62 -26.50
C LEU A 335 20.12 48.44 -26.33
N PRO A 336 21.07 48.20 -27.24
CA PRO A 336 22.01 47.06 -27.10
C PRO A 336 22.87 47.17 -25.85
N ASP A 337 23.32 48.36 -25.50
CA ASP A 337 24.27 48.63 -24.43
C ASP A 337 23.58 48.78 -23.06
N LYS A 338 22.31 48.99 -23.02
CA LYS A 338 21.53 49.11 -21.78
C LYS A 338 21.39 47.75 -21.09
N ALA A 339 21.86 47.65 -19.85
CA ALA A 339 21.86 46.41 -19.08
C ALA A 339 20.49 45.82 -18.87
N ASP A 340 19.48 46.69 -18.66
CA ASP A 340 18.06 46.34 -18.36
C ASP A 340 17.16 46.24 -19.61
N SER A 341 17.74 46.50 -20.83
CA SER A 341 16.95 46.33 -22.06
C SER A 341 16.78 44.85 -22.42
N ASN A 342 15.59 44.54 -22.90
CA ASN A 342 15.21 43.20 -23.32
C ASN A 342 14.26 43.26 -24.54
N LEU A 343 13.76 42.14 -25.03
CA LEU A 343 12.82 42.10 -26.14
C LEU A 343 11.56 42.93 -25.91
N ASP A 344 11.07 43.04 -24.68
CA ASP A 344 9.92 43.90 -24.37
C ASP A 344 10.26 45.36 -24.51
N SER A 345 11.51 45.77 -24.25
CA SER A 345 11.98 47.13 -24.47
C SER A 345 11.92 47.52 -25.94
N ILE A 346 12.30 46.57 -26.84
CA ILE A 346 12.18 46.74 -28.30
C ILE A 346 10.71 46.91 -28.71
N LYS A 347 9.85 45.99 -28.23
CA LYS A 347 8.40 46.00 -28.53
C LYS A 347 7.74 47.33 -28.09
N LYS A 348 8.04 47.79 -26.86
CA LYS A 348 7.54 49.04 -26.31
C LYS A 348 7.99 50.22 -27.11
N LEU A 349 9.29 50.33 -27.42
CA LEU A 349 9.82 51.44 -28.21
C LEU A 349 9.24 51.44 -29.62
N LYS A 350 9.08 50.27 -30.25
CA LYS A 350 8.41 50.15 -31.54
C LYS A 350 6.97 50.69 -31.49
N ALA A 351 6.20 50.31 -30.51
CA ALA A 351 4.81 50.79 -30.33
C ALA A 351 4.74 52.29 -30.12
N GLU A 352 5.69 52.91 -29.36
CA GLU A 352 5.80 54.36 -29.19
C GLU A 352 6.07 55.07 -30.54
N ILE A 353 7.01 54.53 -31.34
CA ILE A 353 7.31 55.09 -32.66
C ILE A 353 6.10 54.97 -33.60
N GLU A 354 5.42 53.86 -33.62
CA GLU A 354 4.20 53.65 -34.41
C GLU A 354 3.10 54.67 -34.06
N LYS A 355 2.88 54.90 -32.78
CA LYS A 355 1.93 55.90 -32.29
C LYS A 355 2.34 57.28 -32.72
N ALA A 356 3.63 57.65 -32.62
CA ALA A 356 4.13 58.97 -33.01
C ALA A 356 4.00 59.20 -34.55
N VAL A 357 4.29 58.20 -35.35
CA VAL A 357 4.10 58.22 -36.81
C VAL A 357 2.64 58.41 -37.17
N SER A 358 1.72 57.70 -36.53
CA SER A 358 0.28 57.78 -36.76
C SER A 358 -0.31 59.16 -36.39
N SER A 359 0.11 59.72 -35.25
CA SER A 359 -0.35 61.03 -34.79
C SER A 359 0.10 62.15 -35.72
N THR A 360 1.31 62.12 -36.22
CA THR A 360 1.86 63.10 -37.18
C THR A 360 1.13 63.05 -38.50
N ALA A 361 0.77 61.85 -38.96
CA ALA A 361 -0.01 61.60 -40.21
C ALA A 361 -1.43 62.20 -40.05
N SER A 362 -2.03 62.14 -38.90
CA SER A 362 -3.36 62.71 -38.58
C SER A 362 -3.30 64.25 -38.58
N VAL A 363 -2.26 64.82 -37.96
CA VAL A 363 -2.04 66.27 -37.96
C VAL A 363 -1.81 66.85 -39.38
N ARG A 364 -1.02 66.14 -40.18
CA ARG A 364 -0.80 66.52 -41.60
C ARG A 364 -2.08 66.39 -42.43
N LYS A 365 -2.93 65.41 -42.21
CA LYS A 365 -4.27 65.33 -42.86
C LYS A 365 -5.18 66.44 -42.46
N ILE A 366 -5.14 66.86 -41.18
CA ILE A 366 -5.95 68.01 -40.67
C ILE A 366 -5.41 69.34 -41.25
N GLN A 367 -4.10 69.55 -41.38
CA GLN A 367 -3.48 70.70 -41.98
C GLN A 367 -3.75 70.80 -43.51
N VAL A 368 -3.69 69.72 -44.21
CA VAL A 368 -4.04 69.65 -45.63
C VAL A 368 -5.54 69.89 -45.84
N ALA A 369 -6.40 69.33 -44.96
CA ALA A 369 -7.83 69.59 -44.98
C ALA A 369 -8.16 71.01 -44.66
N LYS A 370 -7.42 71.70 -43.76
CA LYS A 370 -7.57 73.17 -43.48
C LYS A 370 -7.06 74.00 -44.65
N LYS A 371 -6.06 73.62 -45.44
CA LYS A 371 -5.60 74.36 -46.62
C LYS A 371 -6.55 74.18 -47.83
N VAL A 372 -7.29 73.08 -47.92
CA VAL A 372 -8.24 72.78 -49.01
C VAL A 372 -9.69 73.19 -48.59
N GLY A 373 -9.96 73.44 -47.31
CA GLY A 373 -11.31 73.68 -46.77
C GLY A 373 -11.70 75.15 -46.61
N ALA A 374 -11.02 76.12 -47.33
CA ALA A 374 -11.47 77.48 -47.37
C ALA A 374 -12.65 77.77 -48.36
N THR A 375 -13.34 76.73 -48.80
CA THR A 375 -14.62 76.81 -49.51
C THR A 375 -15.47 75.56 -49.24
N LYS A 376 -16.47 75.74 -48.47
CA LYS A 376 -17.82 75.17 -48.37
C LYS A 376 -18.20 74.68 -46.95
N ARG A 377 -19.15 75.46 -46.39
CA ARG A 377 -19.97 74.99 -45.26
C ARG A 377 -20.80 73.78 -45.62
N SER A 378 -20.84 72.76 -44.78
CA SER A 378 -22.05 71.99 -44.53
C SER A 378 -21.86 71.00 -43.33
N ARG A 379 -22.69 71.12 -42.37
CA ARG A 379 -23.37 70.30 -41.39
C ARG A 379 -22.60 69.08 -40.78
N SER A 380 -22.57 69.16 -39.43
CA SER A 380 -22.16 68.16 -38.48
C SER A 380 -22.94 66.85 -38.61
N PHE A 381 -22.22 65.71 -38.43
CA PHE A 381 -22.77 64.52 -37.81
C PHE A 381 -21.75 63.98 -36.76
N VAL A 382 -22.21 63.96 -35.54
CA VAL A 382 -21.56 63.39 -34.41
C VAL A 382 -21.70 61.89 -34.57
N ARG A 383 -20.60 61.13 -34.58
CA ARG A 383 -20.60 59.69 -34.36
C ARG A 383 -19.83 59.42 -33.10
N THR A 384 -20.58 59.17 -32.07
CA THR A 384 -20.13 58.53 -30.83
C THR A 384 -20.03 57.03 -31.03
N GLY A 385 -19.00 56.48 -30.49
CA GLY A 385 -19.05 55.11 -30.02
C GLY A 385 -18.32 54.05 -30.80
N VAL A 386 -17.56 53.38 -30.05
CA VAL A 386 -17.08 52.00 -30.04
C VAL A 386 -15.55 51.89 -30.06
N GLN A 387 -14.97 52.02 -28.92
CA GLN A 387 -13.71 51.39 -28.57
C GLN A 387 -13.94 50.60 -27.31
N SER A 388 -14.27 49.30 -27.39
CA SER A 388 -14.10 48.37 -26.26
C SER A 388 -14.38 46.91 -26.61
N ALA A 389 -14.26 46.49 -27.86
CA ALA A 389 -14.47 45.09 -28.20
C ALA A 389 -13.21 44.15 -28.01
N GLY A 390 -12.00 44.74 -27.90
CA GLY A 390 -10.76 43.97 -27.82
C GLY A 390 -10.41 43.43 -26.43
N ILE A 391 -10.86 44.11 -25.36
CA ILE A 391 -10.46 43.73 -23.98
C ILE A 391 -11.34 42.61 -23.40
N VAL A 392 -12.60 42.52 -23.85
CA VAL A 392 -13.54 41.51 -23.35
C VAL A 392 -13.18 40.09 -23.82
N LEU A 393 -12.55 39.93 -24.99
CA LEU A 393 -12.22 38.63 -25.55
C LEU A 393 -11.07 37.93 -24.79
N VAL A 394 -10.10 38.69 -24.29
CA VAL A 394 -8.95 38.16 -23.53
C VAL A 394 -9.35 37.64 -22.14
N VAL A 395 -10.30 38.32 -21.49
CA VAL A 395 -10.80 37.91 -20.16
C VAL A 395 -11.63 36.61 -20.26
N LEU A 396 -12.39 36.42 -21.32
CA LEU A 396 -13.19 35.22 -21.54
C LEU A 396 -12.34 33.96 -21.84
N ILE A 397 -11.20 34.13 -22.51
CA ILE A 397 -10.28 32.99 -22.80
C ILE A 397 -9.57 32.54 -21.51
N LEU A 398 -9.20 33.47 -20.60
CA LEU A 398 -8.56 33.12 -19.33
C LEU A 398 -9.54 32.50 -18.33
N ALA A 399 -10.81 32.92 -18.33
CA ALA A 399 -11.84 32.31 -17.48
C ALA A 399 -12.25 30.93 -17.95
N GLY A 400 -12.28 30.64 -19.27
CA GLY A 400 -12.57 29.34 -19.86
C GLY A 400 -11.50 28.28 -19.56
N ALA A 401 -10.22 28.66 -19.60
CA ALA A 401 -9.11 27.75 -19.29
C ALA A 401 -9.08 27.39 -17.81
N GLY A 402 -9.39 28.29 -16.90
CA GLY A 402 -9.49 28.05 -15.45
C GLY A 402 -10.62 27.08 -15.10
N TYR A 403 -11.78 27.23 -15.74
CA TYR A 403 -12.94 26.37 -15.51
C TYR A 403 -12.70 24.90 -15.99
N PHE A 404 -12.00 24.74 -17.12
CA PHE A 404 -11.69 23.41 -17.66
C PHE A 404 -10.69 22.61 -16.81
N LEU A 405 -9.77 23.31 -16.14
CA LEU A 405 -8.81 22.69 -15.21
C LEU A 405 -9.43 22.28 -13.88
N LEU A 406 -10.43 23.04 -13.41
CA LEU A 406 -11.15 22.75 -12.16
C LEU A 406 -12.18 21.62 -12.33
N SER A 407 -12.84 21.52 -13.49
CA SER A 407 -13.84 20.48 -13.75
C SER A 407 -13.23 19.06 -13.91
N LYS A 408 -11.94 18.96 -14.26
CA LYS A 408 -11.22 17.68 -14.38
C LYS A 408 -10.76 17.10 -13.03
N LYS A 409 -10.78 17.90 -11.95
CA LYS A 409 -10.36 17.49 -10.59
C LYS A 409 -11.51 16.95 -9.75
N SER A 410 -12.76 17.08 -10.22
CA SER A 410 -13.99 16.64 -9.52
C SER A 410 -14.50 15.26 -9.96
N LYS A 411 -13.77 14.54 -10.84
CA LYS A 411 -14.12 13.17 -11.29
C LYS A 411 -12.93 12.24 -11.16
N LYS A 412 -12.44 12.10 -9.93
CA LYS A 412 -11.60 10.96 -9.50
C LYS A 412 -11.85 10.69 -8.02
#